data_0626cf46cc9b104935579506a3bc57a9
#
_entry.id   0626cf46cc9b104935579506a3bc57a9
#
_cell.length_a   1.000
_cell.length_b   1.000
_cell.length_c   1.000
_cell.angle_alpha   90.00
_cell.angle_beta   90.00
_cell.angle_gamma   90.00
#
_symmetry.space_group_name_H-M   'P 1'
#
loop_
_entity.id
_entity.type
_entity.pdbx_description
1 polymer ?
#
loop_
_entity_poly.entity_id
_entity_poly.type
_entity_poly.pdbx_seq_one_letter_code
_entity_poly.pdbx_strand_id
1 'polypeptide(L)'
;CELSEKFLKDIINSGVIESIVSVAKAKEEAKLARTLGPGKKKAKLLGIPKLEDANLAGTRXAEECTIILTEGDSAKSLALAGIEVIGRDKYGVFPLRGKFLNVREANNKKIMDNPEISNLIKILGIQIGKKYEDTKSLRYGSIMIMTD
;
A
#
# COMPACT_ATOMS: atom_id res chain seq x y z
N CYS A 1 14.60 17.39 40.34
CA CYS A 1 15.37 18.40 39.60
C CYS A 1 14.49 19.00 38.50
N GLU A 2 14.23 20.31 38.60
CA GLU A 2 13.58 21.03 37.50
C GLU A 2 14.67 21.55 36.57
N LEU A 3 14.45 21.34 35.25
CA LEU A 3 15.36 21.82 34.22
C LEU A 3 15.12 23.32 34.01
N SER A 4 16.22 24.10 33.86
CA SER A 4 16.06 25.52 33.61
C SER A 4 15.43 25.79 32.22
N GLU A 5 14.66 26.88 32.11
CA GLU A 5 14.05 27.29 30.85
C GLU A 5 15.11 27.54 29.76
N LYS A 6 16.26 28.06 30.14
CA LYS A 6 17.38 28.29 29.20
C LYS A 6 17.84 26.96 28.59
N PHE A 7 18.06 25.95 29.45
CA PHE A 7 18.49 24.61 28.99
C PHE A 7 17.48 23.98 28.06
N LEU A 8 16.16 24.13 28.35
CA LEU A 8 15.10 23.61 27.48
C LEU A 8 15.11 24.30 26.11
N LYS A 9 15.28 25.63 26.09
CA LYS A 9 15.39 26.39 24.83
C LYS A 9 16.62 25.98 24.03
N ASP A 10 17.75 25.79 24.70
CA ASP A 10 18.98 25.36 24.02
C ASP A 10 18.82 23.98 23.39
N ILE A 11 18.16 23.04 24.08
CA ILE A 11 17.88 21.70 23.52
C ILE A 11 16.96 21.82 22.28
N ILE A 12 15.88 22.62 22.37
CA ILE A 12 14.95 22.81 21.25
C ILE A 12 15.70 23.37 20.03
N ASN A 13 16.56 24.35 20.25
CA ASN A 13 17.28 25.03 19.17
C ASN A 13 18.49 24.24 18.64
N SER A 14 18.93 23.20 19.33
CA SER A 14 20.11 22.42 18.95
C SER A 14 19.89 21.44 17.79
N GLY A 15 18.64 21.24 17.35
CA GLY A 15 18.30 20.25 16.33
C GLY A 15 18.26 18.80 16.84
N VAL A 16 18.55 18.58 18.11
CA VAL A 16 18.56 17.23 18.72
C VAL A 16 17.16 16.60 18.63
N ILE A 17 16.11 17.39 18.91
CA ILE A 17 14.74 16.90 18.86
C ILE A 17 14.38 16.45 17.44
N GLU A 18 14.72 17.25 16.43
CA GLU A 18 14.48 16.92 15.01
C GLU A 18 15.24 15.65 14.61
N SER A 19 16.49 15.52 15.07
CA SER A 19 17.29 14.32 14.83
C SER A 19 16.66 13.09 15.47
N ILE A 20 16.19 13.19 16.71
CA ILE A 20 15.52 12.08 17.41
C ILE A 20 14.23 11.70 16.67
N VAL A 21 13.43 12.68 16.27
CA VAL A 21 12.17 12.44 15.53
C VAL A 21 12.47 11.77 14.18
N SER A 22 13.49 12.22 13.46
CA SER A 22 13.86 11.61 12.16
C SER A 22 14.34 10.18 12.34
N VAL A 23 15.13 9.89 13.33
CA VAL A 23 15.61 8.53 13.66
C VAL A 23 14.41 7.64 14.06
N ALA A 24 13.49 8.16 14.86
CA ALA A 24 12.31 7.41 15.27
C ALA A 24 11.43 7.06 14.06
N LYS A 25 11.20 8.02 13.15
CA LYS A 25 10.46 7.79 11.91
C LYS A 25 11.14 6.75 11.03
N ALA A 26 12.45 6.86 10.84
CA ALA A 26 13.23 5.90 10.05
C ALA A 26 13.15 4.48 10.65
N LYS A 27 13.19 4.35 11.98
CA LYS A 27 13.03 3.04 12.65
C LYS A 27 11.62 2.47 12.44
N GLU A 28 10.58 3.31 12.53
CA GLU A 28 9.21 2.88 12.28
C GLU A 28 9.01 2.43 10.83
N GLU A 29 9.54 3.19 9.87
CA GLU A 29 9.49 2.84 8.46
C GLU A 29 10.22 1.52 8.17
N ALA A 30 11.41 1.35 8.76
CA ALA A 30 12.18 0.10 8.63
C ALA A 30 11.42 -1.08 9.24
N LYS A 31 10.76 -0.90 10.37
CA LYS A 31 9.93 -1.93 11.00
C LYS A 31 8.73 -2.27 10.11
N LEU A 32 8.07 -1.26 9.58
CA LEU A 32 6.94 -1.42 8.64
C LEU A 32 7.37 -2.20 7.40
N ALA A 33 8.51 -1.83 6.81
CA ALA A 33 9.06 -2.51 5.63
C ALA A 33 9.39 -3.99 5.91
N ARG A 34 9.91 -4.30 7.10
CA ARG A 34 10.19 -5.69 7.50
C ARG A 34 8.91 -6.51 7.68
N THR A 35 7.89 -5.92 8.30
CA THR A 35 6.62 -6.60 8.59
C THR A 35 5.85 -6.93 7.31
N LEU A 36 5.86 -5.99 6.34
CA LEU A 36 5.16 -6.17 5.07
C LEU A 36 5.98 -6.96 4.05
N GLY A 37 7.26 -7.22 4.37
CA GLY A 37 8.17 -7.98 3.54
C GLY A 37 8.74 -7.21 2.36
N PRO A 38 9.75 -7.75 1.69
CA PRO A 38 10.31 -7.11 0.51
C PRO A 38 9.28 -7.15 -0.62
N GLY A 39 8.89 -6.01 -1.11
CA GLY A 39 7.99 -5.86 -2.23
C GLY A 39 8.66 -6.31 -3.53
N LYS A 40 8.96 -7.58 -3.65
CA LYS A 40 9.44 -8.13 -4.90
C LYS A 40 8.26 -8.30 -5.84
N LYS A 41 8.46 -7.90 -7.07
CA LYS A 41 7.51 -8.12 -8.16
C LYS A 41 7.33 -9.62 -8.34
N LYS A 42 6.25 -10.17 -7.79
CA LYS A 42 5.91 -11.59 -7.92
C LYS A 42 4.89 -11.75 -9.04
N ALA A 43 5.16 -12.64 -9.96
CA ALA A 43 4.27 -12.93 -11.08
C ALA A 43 2.91 -13.45 -10.59
N LYS A 44 2.88 -14.19 -9.49
CA LYS A 44 1.62 -14.70 -8.93
C LYS A 44 1.57 -14.50 -7.42
N LEU A 45 0.47 -13.97 -6.93
CA LEU A 45 0.20 -13.84 -5.50
C LEU A 45 -0.70 -14.97 -5.02
N LEU A 46 -0.27 -15.61 -3.94
CA LEU A 46 -1.06 -16.64 -3.26
C LEU A 46 -1.43 -16.13 -1.87
N GLY A 47 -2.60 -16.52 -1.39
CA GLY A 47 -3.00 -16.27 -0.01
C GLY A 47 -3.65 -14.90 0.27
N ILE A 48 -4.07 -14.19 -0.77
CA ILE A 48 -4.91 -12.99 -0.57
C ILE A 48 -6.35 -13.40 -0.91
N PRO A 49 -7.22 -13.54 0.11
CA PRO A 49 -8.60 -13.93 -0.14
C PRO A 49 -9.32 -12.94 -1.05
N LYS A 50 -10.17 -13.47 -1.93
CA LYS A 50 -11.01 -12.69 -2.84
C LYS A 50 -10.28 -11.92 -3.94
N LEU A 51 -8.92 -11.96 -4.00
CA LEU A 51 -8.19 -11.38 -5.11
C LEU A 51 -8.39 -12.24 -6.39
N GLU A 52 -8.84 -11.60 -7.44
CA GLU A 52 -8.80 -12.14 -8.81
C GLU A 52 -7.67 -11.41 -9.53
N ASP A 53 -6.49 -12.04 -9.57
CA ASP A 53 -5.28 -11.40 -10.10
C ASP A 53 -5.29 -11.42 -11.64
N ALA A 54 -4.78 -10.38 -12.26
CA ALA A 54 -4.58 -10.38 -13.72
C ALA A 54 -3.49 -11.39 -14.09
N ASN A 55 -3.64 -12.09 -15.20
CA ASN A 55 -2.66 -13.09 -15.63
C ASN A 55 -1.26 -12.48 -15.85
N LEU A 56 -1.19 -11.24 -16.33
CA LEU A 56 0.06 -10.54 -16.61
C LEU A 56 0.56 -9.66 -15.45
N ALA A 57 -0.15 -9.65 -14.31
CA ALA A 57 0.29 -8.89 -13.13
C ALA A 57 1.65 -9.37 -12.64
N GLY A 58 2.55 -8.43 -12.37
CA GLY A 58 3.90 -8.75 -11.90
C GLY A 58 4.85 -9.28 -12.96
N THR A 59 4.41 -9.40 -14.21
CA THR A 59 5.27 -9.76 -15.36
C THR A 59 5.81 -8.50 -16.05
N ARG A 60 6.46 -8.66 -17.19
CA ARG A 60 6.90 -7.52 -18.01
C ARG A 60 5.73 -6.64 -18.49
N UNK A 61 4.49 -7.10 -18.56
CA UNK A 61 3.54 -6.58 -18.82
C UNK A 61 2.90 -5.99 -17.97
N ALA A 62 3.23 -5.87 -16.81
CA ALA A 62 2.50 -5.34 -15.65
C ALA A 62 2.08 -3.88 -15.76
N GLU A 63 2.82 -3.08 -16.48
CA GLU A 63 2.47 -1.66 -16.72
C GLU A 63 1.13 -1.50 -17.46
N GLU A 64 0.76 -2.49 -18.26
CA GLU A 64 -0.51 -2.49 -18.99
C GLU A 64 -1.67 -3.05 -18.15
N CYS A 65 -1.37 -3.55 -16.96
CA CYS A 65 -2.39 -4.17 -16.09
C CYS A 65 -3.07 -3.14 -15.21
N THR A 66 -4.39 -3.32 -15.05
CA THR A 66 -5.23 -2.49 -14.18
C THR A 66 -5.81 -3.36 -13.07
N ILE A 67 -5.65 -2.94 -11.82
CA ILE A 67 -6.41 -3.54 -10.71
C ILE A 67 -7.67 -2.74 -10.47
N ILE A 68 -8.81 -3.41 -10.46
CA ILE A 68 -10.13 -2.81 -10.18
C ILE A 68 -10.41 -3.02 -8.69
N LEU A 69 -10.57 -1.93 -7.97
CA LEU A 69 -10.96 -1.96 -6.56
C LEU A 69 -12.46 -1.69 -6.48
N THR A 70 -13.22 -2.63 -5.95
CA THR A 70 -14.67 -2.52 -5.88
C THR A 70 -15.15 -2.30 -4.45
N GLU A 71 -16.27 -1.60 -4.30
CA GLU A 71 -16.93 -1.49 -3.00
C GLU A 71 -17.77 -2.74 -2.76
N GLY A 72 -17.14 -3.74 -2.16
CA GLY A 72 -17.80 -4.98 -1.77
C GLY A 72 -17.89 -6.05 -2.86
N ASP A 73 -18.49 -7.17 -2.49
CA ASP A 73 -18.56 -8.36 -3.33
C ASP A 73 -19.57 -8.23 -4.50
N SER A 74 -20.62 -7.44 -4.32
CA SER A 74 -21.63 -7.24 -5.39
C SER A 74 -20.99 -6.53 -6.60
N ALA A 75 -20.29 -5.43 -6.35
CA ALA A 75 -19.55 -4.71 -7.39
C ALA A 75 -18.42 -5.57 -7.99
N LYS A 76 -17.80 -6.44 -7.19
CA LYS A 76 -16.81 -7.41 -7.69
C LYS A 76 -17.43 -8.32 -8.74
N SER A 77 -18.63 -8.85 -8.50
CA SER A 77 -19.31 -9.74 -9.45
C SER A 77 -19.57 -9.04 -10.79
N LEU A 78 -19.98 -7.79 -10.75
CA LEU A 78 -20.17 -6.98 -11.97
C LEU A 78 -18.83 -6.76 -12.71
N ALA A 79 -17.78 -6.41 -11.99
CA ALA A 79 -16.45 -6.24 -12.58
C ALA A 79 -15.95 -7.54 -13.23
N LEU A 80 -16.17 -8.69 -12.58
CA LEU A 80 -15.77 -9.99 -13.12
C LEU A 80 -16.53 -10.32 -14.42
N ALA A 81 -17.84 -10.06 -14.47
CA ALA A 81 -18.62 -10.25 -15.68
C ALA A 81 -18.07 -9.40 -16.85
N GLY A 82 -17.69 -8.16 -16.59
CA GLY A 82 -17.03 -7.31 -17.58
C GLY A 82 -15.68 -7.88 -18.04
N ILE A 83 -14.88 -8.34 -17.10
CA ILE A 83 -13.54 -8.91 -17.38
C ILE A 83 -13.65 -10.20 -18.21
N GLU A 84 -14.70 -10.99 -18.03
CA GLU A 84 -14.94 -12.18 -18.88
C GLU A 84 -15.11 -11.83 -20.35
N VAL A 85 -15.63 -10.64 -20.64
CA VAL A 85 -15.78 -10.15 -22.01
C VAL A 85 -14.47 -9.61 -22.59
N ILE A 86 -13.74 -8.80 -21.80
CA ILE A 86 -12.53 -8.12 -22.29
C ILE A 86 -11.24 -8.91 -22.06
N GLY A 87 -11.32 -9.99 -21.30
CA GLY A 87 -10.18 -10.88 -21.00
C GLY A 87 -9.51 -10.62 -19.65
N ARG A 88 -8.99 -11.69 -19.05
CA ARG A 88 -8.37 -11.68 -17.73
C ARG A 88 -6.88 -11.35 -17.73
N ASP A 89 -6.31 -11.09 -18.89
CA ASP A 89 -4.85 -10.92 -18.98
C ASP A 89 -4.37 -9.64 -18.29
N LYS A 90 -5.08 -8.54 -18.52
CA LYS A 90 -4.67 -7.21 -18.06
C LYS A 90 -5.50 -6.66 -16.89
N TYR A 91 -6.57 -7.35 -16.50
CA TYR A 91 -7.49 -6.84 -15.48
C TYR A 91 -7.58 -7.77 -14.28
N GLY A 92 -7.33 -7.22 -13.10
CA GLY A 92 -7.56 -7.91 -11.84
C GLY A 92 -8.65 -7.20 -11.04
N VAL A 93 -9.25 -7.90 -10.06
CA VAL A 93 -10.29 -7.32 -9.19
C VAL A 93 -9.98 -7.66 -7.73
N PHE A 94 -10.16 -6.67 -6.87
CA PHE A 94 -10.07 -6.87 -5.42
C PHE A 94 -11.19 -6.09 -4.72
N PRO A 95 -12.10 -6.78 -3.99
CA PRO A 95 -13.17 -6.10 -3.27
C PRO A 95 -12.66 -5.55 -1.94
N LEU A 96 -12.95 -4.29 -1.69
CA LEU A 96 -12.66 -3.64 -0.40
C LEU A 96 -13.82 -3.92 0.56
N ARG A 97 -13.52 -4.07 1.84
CA ARG A 97 -14.53 -4.30 2.88
C ARG A 97 -14.84 -2.99 3.60
N GLY A 98 -16.08 -2.54 3.44
CA GLY A 98 -16.57 -1.34 4.13
C GLY A 98 -15.80 -0.07 3.75
N LYS A 99 -15.87 0.92 4.62
CA LYS A 99 -15.16 2.20 4.41
C LYS A 99 -13.66 2.01 4.55
N PHE A 100 -12.93 2.48 3.55
CA PHE A 100 -11.48 2.40 3.56
C PHE A 100 -10.88 3.28 4.67
N LEU A 101 -9.82 2.81 5.30
CA LEU A 101 -9.14 3.58 6.34
C LEU A 101 -8.59 4.89 5.78
N ASN A 102 -8.94 6.01 6.42
CA ASN A 102 -8.31 7.30 6.10
C ASN A 102 -6.85 7.30 6.57
N VAL A 103 -5.95 6.95 5.66
CA VAL A 103 -4.52 6.82 5.97
C VAL A 103 -3.85 8.16 6.31
N ARG A 104 -4.47 9.27 5.90
CA ARG A 104 -3.94 10.61 6.17
C ARG A 104 -3.86 10.91 7.67
N GLU A 105 -4.83 10.41 8.42
CA GLU A 105 -4.93 10.63 9.87
C GLU A 105 -4.52 9.41 10.69
N ALA A 106 -4.25 8.28 10.03
CA ALA A 106 -3.91 7.04 10.71
C ALA A 106 -2.42 7.01 11.08
N ASN A 107 -2.13 6.54 12.28
CA ASN A 107 -0.73 6.28 12.66
C ASN A 107 -0.24 4.99 11.99
N ASN A 108 1.07 4.82 11.94
CA ASN A 108 1.70 3.67 11.27
C ASN A 108 1.20 2.32 11.79
N LYS A 109 0.88 2.24 13.08
CA LYS A 109 0.34 1.01 13.67
C LYS A 109 -1.03 0.66 13.09
N LYS A 110 -1.94 1.63 13.00
CA LYS A 110 -3.27 1.42 12.40
C LYS A 110 -3.17 1.00 10.92
N ILE A 111 -2.20 1.58 10.20
CA ILE A 111 -1.95 1.21 8.79
C ILE A 111 -1.47 -0.24 8.71
N MET A 112 -0.51 -0.63 9.56
CA MET A 112 0.05 -1.99 9.59
C MET A 112 -0.98 -3.04 9.97
N ASP A 113 -1.83 -2.71 10.94
CA ASP A 113 -2.82 -3.63 11.47
C ASP A 113 -4.06 -3.76 10.55
N ASN A 114 -4.17 -2.89 9.54
CA ASN A 114 -5.31 -2.93 8.61
C ASN A 114 -5.05 -3.95 7.48
N PRO A 115 -5.83 -5.05 7.43
CA PRO A 115 -5.59 -6.10 6.44
C PRO A 115 -5.86 -5.66 4.99
N GLU A 116 -6.79 -4.72 4.77
CA GLU A 116 -7.11 -4.21 3.43
C GLU A 116 -5.91 -3.45 2.85
N ILE A 117 -5.30 -2.57 3.66
CA ILE A 117 -4.12 -1.80 3.25
C ILE A 117 -2.93 -2.73 3.03
N SER A 118 -2.70 -3.68 3.95
CA SER A 118 -1.63 -4.66 3.82
C SER A 118 -1.78 -5.47 2.53
N ASN A 119 -3.00 -5.91 2.21
CA ASN A 119 -3.28 -6.64 0.97
C ASN A 119 -3.04 -5.76 -0.27
N LEU A 120 -3.50 -4.50 -0.26
CA LEU A 120 -3.27 -3.57 -1.38
C LEU A 120 -1.78 -3.35 -1.65
N ILE A 121 -0.99 -3.16 -0.60
CA ILE A 121 0.47 -3.00 -0.72
C ILE A 121 1.09 -4.22 -1.42
N LYS A 122 0.65 -5.43 -1.04
CA LYS A 122 1.12 -6.69 -1.65
C LYS A 122 0.64 -6.82 -3.10
N ILE A 123 -0.65 -6.53 -3.35
CA ILE A 123 -1.26 -6.61 -4.69
C ILE A 123 -0.52 -5.69 -5.67
N LEU A 124 -0.26 -4.47 -5.26
CA LEU A 124 0.44 -3.48 -6.08
C LEU A 124 1.96 -3.72 -6.15
N GLY A 125 2.51 -4.46 -5.19
CA GLY A 125 3.97 -4.68 -5.11
C GLY A 125 4.73 -3.47 -4.57
N ILE A 126 4.07 -2.64 -3.77
CA ILE A 126 4.66 -1.42 -3.21
C ILE A 126 5.64 -1.77 -2.10
N GLN A 127 6.80 -1.12 -2.10
CA GLN A 127 7.79 -1.16 -1.01
C GLN A 127 7.67 0.12 -0.20
N ILE A 128 7.40 -0.02 1.09
CA ILE A 128 7.26 1.14 1.98
C ILE A 128 8.61 1.85 2.11
N GLY A 129 8.59 3.18 2.06
CA GLY A 129 9.78 4.01 2.10
C GLY A 129 10.47 4.22 0.75
N LYS A 130 10.02 3.52 -0.29
CA LYS A 130 10.57 3.70 -1.64
C LYS A 130 9.77 4.76 -2.40
N LYS A 131 10.47 5.68 -3.02
CA LYS A 131 9.88 6.65 -3.94
C LYS A 131 9.83 6.04 -5.35
N TYR A 132 8.72 6.17 -6.02
CA TYR A 132 8.51 5.65 -7.38
C TYR A 132 8.42 6.80 -8.37
N GLU A 133 9.18 6.72 -9.45
CA GLU A 133 9.14 7.67 -10.57
C GLU A 133 8.34 7.11 -11.74
N ASP A 134 8.19 5.78 -11.78
CA ASP A 134 7.39 5.06 -12.78
C ASP A 134 6.73 3.83 -12.14
N THR A 135 5.92 3.12 -12.92
CA THR A 135 5.20 1.92 -12.47
C THR A 135 5.89 0.61 -12.86
N LYS A 136 7.05 0.66 -13.51
CA LYS A 136 7.75 -0.52 -14.05
C LYS A 136 8.07 -1.59 -13.01
N SER A 137 8.30 -1.18 -11.78
CA SER A 137 8.62 -2.09 -10.69
C SER A 137 7.39 -2.60 -9.93
N LEU A 138 6.21 -2.11 -10.28
CA LEU A 138 4.94 -2.51 -9.64
C LEU A 138 4.30 -3.68 -10.36
N ARG A 139 3.32 -4.34 -9.70
CA ARG A 139 2.58 -5.45 -10.29
C ARG A 139 1.43 -5.00 -11.18
N TYR A 140 1.02 -3.73 -11.05
CA TYR A 140 -0.03 -3.10 -11.85
C TYR A 140 0.41 -1.70 -12.22
N GLY A 141 0.11 -1.28 -13.44
CA GLY A 141 0.38 0.08 -13.91
C GLY A 141 -0.74 1.07 -13.58
N SER A 142 -1.95 0.56 -13.37
CA SER A 142 -3.13 1.41 -13.14
C SER A 142 -4.04 0.85 -12.05
N ILE A 143 -4.76 1.76 -11.40
CA ILE A 143 -5.83 1.43 -10.44
C ILE A 143 -7.13 2.04 -10.97
N MET A 144 -8.18 1.23 -11.02
CA MET A 144 -9.55 1.70 -11.28
C MET A 144 -10.36 1.54 -10.00
N ILE A 145 -11.03 2.58 -9.55
CA ILE A 145 -11.89 2.54 -8.38
C ILE A 145 -13.34 2.52 -8.85
N MET A 146 -14.08 1.50 -8.41
CA MET A 146 -15.46 1.25 -8.82
C MET A 146 -16.36 1.31 -7.58
N THR A 147 -16.98 2.46 -7.39
CA THR A 147 -17.86 2.79 -6.25
C THR A 147 -19.17 3.39 -6.75
N ASP A 148 -20.18 3.38 -5.87
CA ASP A 148 -21.45 4.09 -6.13
C ASP A 148 -21.26 5.61 -6.03
#